data_190c4ccd2949946e5afbf3e3663a5086
#
_entry.id   190c4ccd2949946e5afbf3e3663a5086
#
_cell.length_a   1.000
_cell.length_b   1.000
_cell.length_c   1.000
_cell.angle_alpha   90.00
_cell.angle_beta   90.00
_cell.angle_gamma   90.00
#
_symmetry.space_group_name_H-M   'P 1'
#
loop_
_entity.id
_entity.type
_entity.pdbx_description
1 polymer ?
#
loop_
_entity_poly.entity_id
_entity_poly.type
_entity_poly.pdbx_seq_one_letter_code
_entity_poly.pdbx_strand_id
1 'polypeptide(L)'
;MKKYLPAIFTTAVFMIAGCRDTPPVPTSALSAVKPDAAVCRQYQNDVLAAVKEFANWGMQYGNSVELLDKQGNICGYMLLATGKHKRIEGYNGYVNTAVLLSPEKKIVAVALGDHEETPSFINRMRKAGFMSKWNHLTPQEATIHKVDAVTRATYSSNAIAGEVFDACSEYSKNMQ
;
A
#
# COMPACT_ATOMS: atom_id res chain seq x y z
N MET A 1 9.39 -16.34 -78.26
CA MET A 1 9.92 -16.79 -76.96
C MET A 1 9.76 -15.62 -75.96
N LYS A 2 8.73 -15.65 -75.15
CA LYS A 2 8.52 -14.64 -74.10
C LYS A 2 8.90 -15.26 -72.74
N LYS A 3 9.94 -14.69 -72.10
CA LYS A 3 10.40 -15.11 -70.78
C LYS A 3 9.53 -14.45 -69.73
N TYR A 4 8.84 -15.23 -68.97
CA TYR A 4 8.11 -14.78 -67.76
C TYR A 4 9.09 -14.73 -66.57
N LEU A 5 9.20 -13.56 -65.92
CA LEU A 5 9.88 -13.40 -64.64
C LEU A 5 8.85 -13.61 -63.52
N PRO A 6 9.15 -14.37 -62.47
CA PRO A 6 8.23 -14.49 -61.35
C PRO A 6 8.38 -13.28 -60.40
N ALA A 7 7.25 -12.68 -60.05
CA ALA A 7 7.16 -11.64 -59.04
C ALA A 7 7.39 -12.24 -57.64
N ILE A 8 8.39 -11.74 -56.94
CA ILE A 8 8.66 -12.05 -55.53
C ILE A 8 7.71 -11.23 -54.69
N PHE A 9 6.69 -11.87 -54.11
CA PHE A 9 5.85 -11.26 -53.10
C PHE A 9 6.64 -11.22 -51.77
N THR A 10 7.13 -10.05 -51.38
CA THR A 10 7.72 -9.83 -50.07
C THR A 10 6.57 -9.54 -49.10
N THR A 11 6.23 -10.54 -48.30
CA THR A 11 5.26 -10.38 -47.20
C THR A 11 5.91 -9.57 -46.08
N ALA A 12 5.54 -8.31 -45.96
CA ALA A 12 5.92 -7.48 -44.85
C ALA A 12 5.15 -7.98 -43.59
N VAL A 13 5.85 -8.64 -42.68
CA VAL A 13 5.35 -8.93 -41.33
C VAL A 13 5.35 -7.65 -40.55
N PHE A 14 4.19 -7.02 -40.38
CA PHE A 14 3.98 -5.93 -39.44
C PHE A 14 4.04 -6.49 -38.03
N MET A 15 5.21 -6.39 -37.38
CA MET A 15 5.31 -6.58 -35.93
C MET A 15 4.59 -5.41 -35.27
N ILE A 16 3.38 -5.67 -34.78
CA ILE A 16 2.69 -4.77 -33.87
C ILE A 16 3.45 -4.91 -32.54
N ALA A 17 4.41 -4.00 -32.31
CA ALA A 17 4.97 -3.78 -30.99
C ALA A 17 3.82 -3.27 -30.10
N GLY A 18 3.22 -4.16 -29.33
CA GLY A 18 2.30 -3.79 -28.28
C GLY A 18 3.06 -2.90 -27.30
N CYS A 19 2.76 -1.60 -27.33
CA CYS A 19 3.10 -0.71 -26.22
C CYS A 19 2.45 -1.31 -24.97
N ARG A 20 3.25 -1.97 -24.14
CA ARG A 20 2.89 -2.16 -22.75
C ARG A 20 2.96 -0.76 -22.15
N ASP A 21 1.81 -0.19 -21.87
CA ASP A 21 1.70 0.99 -21.03
C ASP A 21 2.23 0.61 -19.65
N THR A 22 3.55 0.76 -19.47
CA THR A 22 4.12 0.79 -18.12
C THR A 22 3.56 2.04 -17.48
N PRO A 23 2.87 1.92 -16.33
CA PRO A 23 2.40 3.09 -15.62
C PRO A 23 3.58 4.02 -15.36
N PRO A 24 3.39 5.35 -15.46
CA PRO A 24 4.46 6.30 -15.28
C PRO A 24 5.16 6.05 -13.94
N VAL A 25 6.46 5.79 -14.00
CA VAL A 25 7.30 5.74 -12.81
C VAL A 25 7.23 7.14 -12.20
N PRO A 26 6.85 7.29 -10.93
CA PRO A 26 6.76 8.61 -10.32
C PRO A 26 8.12 9.31 -10.38
N THR A 27 8.15 10.51 -10.94
CA THR A 27 9.36 11.30 -11.20
C THR A 27 9.91 11.98 -9.95
N SER A 28 9.51 11.58 -8.76
CA SER A 28 10.16 12.01 -7.52
C SER A 28 11.34 11.07 -7.24
N ALA A 29 12.53 11.64 -7.12
CA ALA A 29 13.79 10.92 -6.94
C ALA A 29 13.92 10.25 -5.53
N LEU A 30 12.92 9.46 -5.14
CA LEU A 30 13.03 8.64 -3.93
C LEU A 30 13.98 7.48 -4.23
N SER A 31 15.09 7.46 -3.51
CA SER A 31 16.03 6.34 -3.59
C SER A 31 15.35 5.07 -3.08
N ALA A 32 15.48 3.99 -3.86
CA ALA A 32 15.07 2.65 -3.44
C ALA A 32 16.01 2.18 -2.33
N VAL A 33 15.44 1.74 -1.21
CA VAL A 33 16.19 1.15 -0.10
C VAL A 33 15.58 -0.20 0.28
N LYS A 34 16.37 -1.05 0.90
CA LYS A 34 15.83 -2.28 1.49
C LYS A 34 15.04 -1.92 2.74
N PRO A 35 13.79 -2.40 2.90
CA PRO A 35 13.02 -2.10 4.09
C PRO A 35 13.63 -2.74 5.33
N ASP A 36 13.38 -2.12 6.49
CA ASP A 36 13.79 -2.69 7.77
C ASP A 36 13.01 -3.99 8.05
N ALA A 37 13.75 -5.07 8.24
CA ALA A 37 13.18 -6.40 8.47
C ALA A 37 12.39 -6.49 9.81
N ALA A 38 12.75 -5.70 10.82
CA ALA A 38 12.02 -5.67 12.08
C ALA A 38 10.67 -4.95 11.91
N VAL A 39 10.67 -3.83 11.18
CA VAL A 39 9.43 -3.12 10.83
C VAL A 39 8.51 -4.00 9.99
N CYS A 40 9.02 -4.66 8.96
CA CYS A 40 8.23 -5.55 8.12
C CYS A 40 7.60 -6.70 8.92
N ARG A 41 8.35 -7.28 9.85
CA ARG A 41 7.93 -8.45 10.63
C ARG A 41 6.71 -8.19 11.50
N GLN A 42 6.57 -7.00 12.09
CA GLN A 42 5.43 -6.67 12.94
C GLN A 42 4.10 -6.62 12.17
N TYR A 43 4.12 -6.40 10.85
CA TYR A 43 2.91 -6.35 10.01
C TYR A 43 2.67 -7.64 9.20
N GLN A 44 3.58 -8.61 9.25
CA GLN A 44 3.55 -9.78 8.37
C GLN A 44 2.23 -10.55 8.41
N ASN A 45 1.66 -10.76 9.59
CA ASN A 45 0.41 -11.50 9.74
C ASN A 45 -0.78 -10.77 9.11
N ASP A 46 -0.86 -9.45 9.28
CA ASP A 46 -1.93 -8.63 8.70
C ASP A 46 -1.77 -8.53 7.18
N VAL A 47 -0.52 -8.45 6.67
CA VAL A 47 -0.24 -8.48 5.23
C VAL A 47 -0.67 -9.82 4.63
N LEU A 48 -0.28 -10.96 5.22
CA LEU A 48 -0.69 -12.29 4.76
C LEU A 48 -2.21 -12.49 4.78
N ALA A 49 -2.91 -11.87 5.73
CA ALA A 49 -4.36 -11.94 5.81
C ALA A 49 -5.06 -11.09 4.74
N ALA A 50 -4.50 -9.93 4.40
CA ALA A 50 -5.11 -8.95 3.49
C ALA A 50 -4.69 -9.12 2.03
N VAL A 51 -3.44 -9.54 1.76
CA VAL A 51 -2.86 -9.69 0.42
C VAL A 51 -2.48 -11.15 0.22
N LYS A 52 -3.38 -11.92 -0.35
CA LYS A 52 -3.26 -13.40 -0.47
C LYS A 52 -2.06 -13.86 -1.30
N GLU A 53 -1.67 -13.07 -2.29
CA GLU A 53 -0.56 -13.35 -3.19
C GLU A 53 0.81 -13.03 -2.56
N PHE A 54 0.84 -12.33 -1.42
CA PHE A 54 2.07 -11.89 -0.77
C PHE A 54 3.00 -13.06 -0.42
N ALA A 55 4.27 -12.94 -0.84
CA ALA A 55 5.31 -13.91 -0.54
C ALA A 55 6.59 -13.27 0.01
N ASN A 56 6.96 -12.07 -0.49
CA ASN A 56 8.21 -11.41 -0.14
C ASN A 56 8.03 -9.88 -0.06
N TRP A 57 8.91 -9.26 0.72
CA TRP A 57 9.05 -7.81 0.78
C TRP A 57 9.94 -7.34 -0.37
N GLY A 58 9.47 -6.35 -1.13
CA GLY A 58 10.22 -5.69 -2.19
C GLY A 58 11.05 -4.51 -1.68
N MET A 59 11.25 -3.50 -2.53
CA MET A 59 11.98 -2.29 -2.16
C MET A 59 11.07 -1.28 -1.45
N GLN A 60 11.69 -0.40 -0.69
CA GLN A 60 11.02 0.71 -0.04
C GLN A 60 11.37 2.02 -0.76
N TYR A 61 10.35 2.82 -1.06
CA TYR A 61 10.44 4.15 -1.64
C TYR A 61 9.73 5.15 -0.72
N GLY A 62 10.49 5.98 -0.04
CA GLY A 62 9.95 6.86 1.00
C GLY A 62 9.27 6.05 2.10
N ASN A 63 7.96 6.24 2.28
CA ASN A 63 7.19 5.49 3.27
C ASN A 63 6.41 4.30 2.68
N SER A 64 6.61 3.97 1.40
CA SER A 64 5.94 2.86 0.72
C SER A 64 6.89 1.67 0.54
N VAL A 65 6.47 0.49 0.97
CA VAL A 65 7.15 -0.79 0.80
C VAL A 65 6.37 -1.63 -0.21
N GLU A 66 7.05 -2.16 -1.22
CA GLU A 66 6.43 -3.08 -2.19
C GLU A 66 6.15 -4.44 -1.56
N LEU A 67 5.00 -5.01 -1.89
CA LEU A 67 4.63 -6.39 -1.56
C LEU A 67 4.73 -7.22 -2.84
N LEU A 68 5.51 -8.30 -2.79
CA LEU A 68 5.80 -9.14 -3.96
C LEU A 68 5.14 -10.51 -3.83
N ASP A 69 4.67 -11.04 -4.96
CA ASP A 69 4.22 -12.43 -5.09
C ASP A 69 5.41 -13.41 -5.19
N LYS A 70 5.14 -14.70 -5.34
CA LYS A 70 6.15 -15.76 -5.51
C LYS A 70 7.00 -15.62 -6.78
N GLN A 71 6.48 -14.92 -7.78
CA GLN A 71 7.14 -14.66 -9.06
C GLN A 71 7.96 -13.37 -9.04
N GLY A 72 7.87 -12.58 -7.95
CA GLY A 72 8.54 -11.28 -7.83
C GLY A 72 7.77 -10.11 -8.44
N ASN A 73 6.50 -10.31 -8.82
CA ASN A 73 5.65 -9.20 -9.29
C ASN A 73 5.05 -8.46 -8.09
N ILE A 74 4.78 -7.16 -8.27
CA ILE A 74 4.14 -6.35 -7.24
C ILE A 74 2.67 -6.77 -7.11
N CYS A 75 2.29 -7.25 -5.93
CA CYS A 75 0.91 -7.63 -5.59
C CYS A 75 0.24 -6.66 -4.60
N GLY A 76 0.94 -5.59 -4.20
CA GLY A 76 0.42 -4.55 -3.33
C GLY A 76 1.51 -3.65 -2.78
N TYR A 77 1.13 -2.79 -1.84
CA TYR A 77 2.06 -1.89 -1.15
C TYR A 77 1.67 -1.77 0.33
N MET A 78 2.66 -1.53 1.17
CA MET A 78 2.46 -1.18 2.57
C MET A 78 2.96 0.24 2.80
N LEU A 79 2.10 1.14 3.25
CA LEU A 79 2.45 2.50 3.65
C LEU A 79 2.70 2.55 5.13
N LEU A 80 3.85 3.07 5.52
CA LEU A 80 4.24 3.27 6.92
C LEU A 80 3.94 4.71 7.35
N ALA A 81 3.44 4.88 8.56
CA ALA A 81 3.40 6.20 9.19
C ALA A 81 4.84 6.67 9.46
N THR A 82 5.10 7.94 9.19
CA THR A 82 6.46 8.53 9.28
C THR A 82 6.69 9.32 10.56
N GLY A 83 5.61 9.63 11.29
CA GLY A 83 5.65 10.52 12.43
C GLY A 83 5.92 11.99 12.08
N LYS A 84 5.90 12.36 10.79
CA LYS A 84 6.08 13.77 10.37
C LYS A 84 4.92 14.66 10.76
N HIS A 85 3.72 14.09 10.88
CA HIS A 85 2.59 14.75 11.52
C HIS A 85 2.59 14.46 13.01
N LYS A 86 1.90 15.30 13.78
CA LYS A 86 1.79 15.09 15.23
C LYS A 86 1.16 13.73 15.52
N ARG A 87 1.96 12.82 16.10
CA ARG A 87 1.44 11.51 16.52
C ARG A 87 0.44 11.73 17.67
N ILE A 88 -0.64 10.96 17.61
CA ILE A 88 -1.66 10.94 18.65
C ILE A 88 -1.43 9.68 19.49
N GLU A 89 -1.29 9.86 20.79
CA GLU A 89 -1.19 8.73 21.72
C GLU A 89 -2.54 8.03 21.87
N GLY A 90 -2.51 6.72 21.85
CA GLY A 90 -3.63 5.88 22.24
C GLY A 90 -3.86 5.90 23.75
N TYR A 91 -4.50 4.86 24.28
CA TYR A 91 -4.75 4.75 25.71
C TYR A 91 -3.48 4.37 26.50
N ASN A 92 -2.67 3.45 25.96
CA ASN A 92 -1.42 2.97 26.59
C ASN A 92 -0.16 3.36 25.79
N GLY A 93 -0.23 4.38 24.95
CA GLY A 93 0.91 4.84 24.16
C GLY A 93 0.63 4.87 22.65
N TYR A 94 1.69 4.88 21.85
CA TYR A 94 1.56 4.92 20.40
C TYR A 94 1.13 3.57 19.81
N VAL A 95 0.34 3.63 18.75
CA VAL A 95 -0.12 2.43 18.02
C VAL A 95 0.52 2.44 16.65
N ASN A 96 1.54 1.62 16.44
CA ASN A 96 2.15 1.49 15.12
C ASN A 96 1.13 0.97 14.13
N THR A 97 0.94 1.70 13.04
CA THR A 97 -0.11 1.42 12.05
C THR A 97 0.47 1.51 10.65
N ALA A 98 0.07 0.58 9.78
CA ALA A 98 0.37 0.62 8.36
C ALA A 98 -0.91 0.55 7.54
N VAL A 99 -0.87 1.11 6.32
CA VAL A 99 -1.97 1.06 5.36
C VAL A 99 -1.58 0.14 4.21
N LEU A 100 -2.37 -0.90 3.96
CA LEU A 100 -2.13 -1.84 2.87
C LEU A 100 -2.92 -1.44 1.64
N LEU A 101 -2.25 -1.41 0.49
CA LEU A 101 -2.85 -1.06 -0.79
C LEU A 101 -2.83 -2.25 -1.75
N SER A 102 -3.85 -2.33 -2.60
CA SER A 102 -3.83 -3.16 -3.80
C SER A 102 -2.84 -2.61 -4.85
N PRO A 103 -2.53 -3.36 -5.93
CA PRO A 103 -1.75 -2.85 -7.06
C PRO A 103 -2.35 -1.57 -7.68
N GLU A 104 -3.68 -1.42 -7.67
CA GLU A 104 -4.44 -0.26 -8.17
C GLU A 104 -4.44 0.92 -7.19
N LYS A 105 -3.63 0.86 -6.12
CA LYS A 105 -3.51 1.91 -5.09
C LYS A 105 -4.79 2.19 -4.32
N LYS A 106 -5.64 1.18 -4.13
CA LYS A 106 -6.80 1.25 -3.23
C LYS A 106 -6.46 0.60 -1.90
N ILE A 107 -6.93 1.19 -0.80
CA ILE A 107 -6.74 0.65 0.54
C ILE A 107 -7.52 -0.67 0.66
N VAL A 108 -6.84 -1.74 1.05
CA VAL A 108 -7.44 -3.06 1.29
C VAL A 108 -7.52 -3.40 2.77
N ALA A 109 -6.62 -2.84 3.58
CA ALA A 109 -6.66 -3.02 5.03
C ALA A 109 -5.84 -1.94 5.75
N VAL A 110 -6.15 -1.76 7.04
CA VAL A 110 -5.30 -1.07 8.01
C VAL A 110 -4.72 -2.13 8.94
N ALA A 111 -3.40 -2.25 8.94
CA ALA A 111 -2.63 -3.22 9.73
C ALA A 111 -2.11 -2.59 11.02
N LEU A 112 -2.09 -3.35 12.09
CA LEU A 112 -1.54 -2.93 13.39
C LEU A 112 -0.21 -3.62 13.62
N GLY A 113 0.83 -2.83 13.85
CA GLY A 113 2.12 -3.31 14.32
C GLY A 113 2.18 -3.42 15.84
N ASP A 114 3.39 -3.28 16.39
CA ASP A 114 3.60 -3.35 17.83
C ASP A 114 2.88 -2.21 18.54
N HIS A 115 2.16 -2.55 19.61
CA HIS A 115 1.43 -1.60 20.46
C HIS A 115 1.21 -2.19 21.86
N GLU A 116 1.03 -1.31 22.84
CA GLU A 116 0.71 -1.68 24.23
C GLU A 116 -0.78 -1.47 24.58
N GLU A 117 -1.62 -1.27 23.55
CA GLU A 117 -3.05 -1.03 23.74
C GLU A 117 -3.75 -2.22 24.43
N THR A 118 -4.72 -1.89 25.27
CA THR A 118 -5.55 -2.88 25.95
C THR A 118 -6.28 -3.78 24.93
N PRO A 119 -6.12 -5.12 25.00
CA PRO A 119 -6.71 -6.03 24.01
C PRO A 119 -8.22 -5.88 23.82
N SER A 120 -8.96 -5.51 24.89
CA SER A 120 -10.40 -5.27 24.79
C SER A 120 -10.76 -4.06 23.92
N PHE A 121 -9.91 -3.03 23.88
CA PHE A 121 -10.13 -1.85 23.04
C PHE A 121 -9.89 -2.21 21.56
N ILE A 122 -8.80 -2.91 21.25
CA ILE A 122 -8.53 -3.41 19.90
C ILE A 122 -9.65 -4.33 19.42
N ASN A 123 -10.08 -5.28 20.23
CA ASN A 123 -11.17 -6.18 19.89
C ASN A 123 -12.49 -5.43 19.65
N ARG A 124 -12.77 -4.38 20.42
CA ARG A 124 -13.94 -3.53 20.23
C ARG A 124 -13.91 -2.82 18.89
N MET A 125 -12.76 -2.23 18.53
CA MET A 125 -12.56 -1.57 17.24
C MET A 125 -12.71 -2.57 16.08
N ARG A 126 -12.13 -3.77 16.18
CA ARG A 126 -12.30 -4.84 15.18
C ARG A 126 -13.77 -5.24 15.01
N LYS A 127 -14.50 -5.47 16.11
CA LYS A 127 -15.94 -5.79 16.08
C LYS A 127 -16.79 -4.67 15.49
N ALA A 128 -16.40 -3.41 15.68
CA ALA A 128 -17.07 -2.25 15.10
C ALA A 128 -16.71 -2.02 13.62
N GLY A 129 -15.86 -2.85 13.02
CA GLY A 129 -15.38 -2.67 11.64
C GLY A 129 -14.53 -1.41 11.45
N PHE A 130 -13.91 -0.89 12.52
CA PHE A 130 -13.19 0.37 12.48
C PHE A 130 -12.04 0.33 11.47
N MET A 131 -11.25 -0.76 11.42
CA MET A 131 -10.10 -0.92 10.55
C MET A 131 -10.47 -0.94 9.06
N SER A 132 -11.69 -1.30 8.72
CA SER A 132 -12.18 -1.36 7.33
C SER A 132 -12.83 -0.08 6.83
N LYS A 133 -12.91 0.97 7.66
CA LYS A 133 -13.57 2.23 7.28
C LYS A 133 -12.87 2.98 6.14
N TRP A 134 -11.61 2.68 5.88
CA TRP A 134 -10.83 3.25 4.77
C TRP A 134 -10.76 2.34 3.55
N ASN A 135 -11.32 1.13 3.60
CA ASN A 135 -11.25 0.18 2.48
C ASN A 135 -11.84 0.80 1.20
N HIS A 136 -11.20 0.49 0.07
CA HIS A 136 -11.52 0.98 -1.27
C HIS A 136 -11.24 2.46 -1.54
N LEU A 137 -10.84 3.25 -0.54
CA LEU A 137 -10.36 4.62 -0.74
C LEU A 137 -8.95 4.61 -1.34
N THR A 138 -8.61 5.64 -2.09
CA THR A 138 -7.21 5.98 -2.39
C THR A 138 -6.55 6.60 -1.15
N PRO A 139 -5.20 6.60 -1.06
CA PRO A 139 -4.51 7.33 0.00
C PRO A 139 -4.92 8.81 0.08
N GLN A 140 -5.12 9.47 -1.05
CA GLN A 140 -5.55 10.87 -1.09
C GLN A 140 -6.97 11.05 -0.52
N GLU A 141 -7.92 10.20 -0.89
CA GLU A 141 -9.27 10.22 -0.32
C GLU A 141 -9.24 9.96 1.19
N ALA A 142 -8.35 9.07 1.65
CA ALA A 142 -8.20 8.75 3.08
C ALA A 142 -7.75 9.95 3.93
N THR A 143 -6.98 10.89 3.38
CA THR A 143 -6.54 12.09 4.12
C THR A 143 -7.67 13.05 4.45
N ILE A 144 -8.78 13.01 3.71
CA ILE A 144 -9.94 13.88 3.95
C ILE A 144 -11.14 13.10 4.52
N HIS A 145 -11.02 11.77 4.60
CA HIS A 145 -12.07 10.90 5.10
C HIS A 145 -12.16 10.98 6.63
N LYS A 146 -13.29 11.45 7.15
CA LYS A 146 -13.54 11.53 8.59
C LYS A 146 -14.09 10.22 9.09
N VAL A 147 -13.49 9.70 10.15
CA VAL A 147 -13.88 8.45 10.79
C VAL A 147 -14.23 8.73 12.26
N ASP A 148 -15.44 8.35 12.66
CA ASP A 148 -15.86 8.46 14.06
C ASP A 148 -15.12 7.44 14.92
N ALA A 149 -14.64 7.89 16.07
CA ALA A 149 -14.01 7.03 17.05
C ALA A 149 -15.00 6.01 17.63
N VAL A 150 -14.49 4.86 18.00
CA VAL A 150 -15.29 3.80 18.62
C VAL A 150 -15.51 4.10 20.09
N THR A 151 -16.77 4.11 20.53
CA THR A 151 -17.14 4.31 21.94
C THR A 151 -16.37 3.38 22.86
N ARG A 152 -15.80 3.92 23.95
CA ARG A 152 -14.94 3.23 24.92
C ARG A 152 -13.61 2.71 24.34
N ALA A 153 -13.22 3.18 23.17
CA ALA A 153 -11.90 2.99 22.57
C ALA A 153 -11.46 4.27 21.85
N THR A 154 -11.90 5.42 22.31
CA THR A 154 -11.76 6.71 21.61
C THR A 154 -10.29 7.09 21.39
N TYR A 155 -9.45 6.98 22.43
CA TYR A 155 -8.03 7.33 22.33
C TYR A 155 -7.33 6.43 21.30
N SER A 156 -7.48 5.12 21.40
CA SER A 156 -6.91 4.15 20.47
C SER A 156 -7.42 4.35 19.04
N SER A 157 -8.71 4.66 18.87
CA SER A 157 -9.29 4.95 17.54
C SER A 157 -8.67 6.21 16.93
N ASN A 158 -8.51 7.28 17.71
CA ASN A 158 -7.92 8.54 17.25
C ASN A 158 -6.43 8.36 16.91
N ALA A 159 -5.70 7.57 17.71
CA ALA A 159 -4.31 7.25 17.43
C ALA A 159 -4.16 6.55 16.07
N ILE A 160 -4.93 5.50 15.83
CA ILE A 160 -4.90 4.75 14.55
C ILE A 160 -5.32 5.66 13.37
N ALA A 161 -6.37 6.46 13.53
CA ALA A 161 -6.80 7.39 12.48
C ALA A 161 -5.72 8.43 12.15
N GLY A 162 -5.00 8.91 13.15
CA GLY A 162 -3.85 9.81 12.98
C GLY A 162 -2.69 9.19 12.22
N GLU A 163 -2.36 7.92 12.52
CA GLU A 163 -1.31 7.18 11.81
C GLU A 163 -1.72 6.88 10.36
N VAL A 164 -2.99 6.52 10.10
CA VAL A 164 -3.51 6.35 8.73
C VAL A 164 -3.40 7.66 7.94
N PHE A 165 -3.78 8.78 8.55
CA PHE A 165 -3.64 10.11 7.95
C PHE A 165 -2.18 10.42 7.60
N ASP A 166 -1.24 10.20 8.53
CA ASP A 166 0.19 10.46 8.33
C ASP A 166 0.75 9.61 7.17
N ALA A 167 0.49 8.29 7.18
CA ALA A 167 0.95 7.38 6.14
C ALA A 167 0.43 7.77 4.75
N CYS A 168 -0.86 8.07 4.64
CA CYS A 168 -1.50 8.43 3.37
C CYS A 168 -1.08 9.83 2.88
N SER A 169 -0.93 10.80 3.79
CA SER A 169 -0.47 12.15 3.44
C SER A 169 0.95 12.15 2.90
N GLU A 170 1.85 11.43 3.55
CA GLU A 170 3.25 11.35 3.11
C GLU A 170 3.36 10.63 1.77
N TYR A 171 2.64 9.52 1.58
CA TYR A 171 2.60 8.84 0.29
C TYR A 171 2.07 9.74 -0.83
N SER A 172 0.98 10.46 -0.58
CA SER A 172 0.37 11.35 -1.59
C SER A 172 1.28 12.50 -2.01
N LYS A 173 2.12 13.03 -1.09
CA LYS A 173 3.14 14.05 -1.40
C LYS A 173 4.26 13.48 -2.28
N ASN A 174 4.65 12.24 -2.04
CA ASN A 174 5.75 11.59 -2.77
C ASN A 174 5.36 11.14 -4.18
N MET A 175 4.05 11.10 -4.49
CA MET A 175 3.52 10.67 -5.78
C MET A 175 3.11 11.84 -6.70
N GLN A 176 3.28 13.09 -6.24
CA GLN A 176 3.10 14.31 -7.04
C GLN A 176 4.41 14.72 -7.71
#